data_21d3e71d95e2d0e70832ca41d8ab1218
#
_entry.id   21d3e71d95e2d0e70832ca41d8ab1218
#
_cell.length_a   1.000
_cell.length_b   1.000
_cell.length_c   1.000
_cell.angle_alpha   90.00
_cell.angle_beta   90.00
_cell.angle_gamma   90.00
#
_symmetry.space_group_name_H-M   'P 1'
#
loop_
_entity.id
_entity.type
_entity.pdbx_description
1 polymer ?
#
loop_
_entity_poly.entity_id
_entity_poly.type
_entity_poly.pdbx_seq_one_letter_code
_entity_poly.pdbx_strand_id
1 'polypeptide(L)'
;YMENLETFIRVAREHSAYPVLITPLERRCFMDEKHLGIGAHSDYVAAMKQTAEKNNVPLVDLYSMSRMELKKAGEKNSRRWYMFFPEGEYKNHPEKSEDNTHLRYDGAVNFASLIAKGLREIGGIYAELLLDDLKL
;
A
#
# COMPACT_ATOMS: atom_id res chain seq x y z
N TYR A 1 -1.33 18.81 -4.60
CA TYR A 1 -0.86 17.53 -4.07
C TYR A 1 0.66 17.40 -4.20
N MET A 2 1.23 17.55 -5.42
CA MET A 2 2.67 17.43 -5.64
C MET A 2 3.48 18.44 -4.81
N GLU A 3 3.08 19.69 -4.76
CA GLU A 3 3.71 20.74 -3.94
C GLU A 3 3.77 20.37 -2.45
N ASN A 4 2.72 19.72 -1.93
CA ASN A 4 2.71 19.26 -0.54
C ASN A 4 3.72 18.12 -0.33
N LEU A 5 3.83 17.17 -1.27
CA LEU A 5 4.84 16.12 -1.21
C LEU A 5 6.27 16.71 -1.26
N GLU A 6 6.51 17.67 -2.13
CA GLU A 6 7.80 18.38 -2.22
C GLU A 6 8.13 19.10 -0.91
N THR A 7 7.12 19.71 -0.28
CA THR A 7 7.29 20.35 1.03
C THR A 7 7.65 19.32 2.10
N PHE A 8 6.98 18.18 2.17
CA PHE A 8 7.31 17.12 3.14
C PHE A 8 8.71 16.56 2.93
N ILE A 9 9.12 16.33 1.67
CA ILE A 9 10.47 15.88 1.32
C ILE A 9 11.52 16.89 1.80
N ARG A 10 11.31 18.17 1.51
CA ARG A 10 12.21 19.25 1.92
C ARG A 10 12.33 19.31 3.44
N VAL A 11 11.20 19.35 4.16
CA VAL A 11 11.19 19.41 5.62
C VAL A 11 11.89 18.20 6.24
N ALA A 12 11.64 16.99 5.73
CA ALA A 12 12.34 15.80 6.22
C ALA A 12 13.87 15.92 6.06
N ARG A 13 14.34 16.39 4.91
CA ARG A 13 15.77 16.58 4.66
C ARG A 13 16.40 17.68 5.52
N GLU A 14 15.70 18.77 5.74
CA GLU A 14 16.12 19.85 6.65
C GLU A 14 16.33 19.35 8.09
N HIS A 15 15.61 18.30 8.48
CA HIS A 15 15.77 17.64 9.78
C HIS A 15 16.67 16.39 9.73
N SER A 16 17.51 16.26 8.70
CA SER A 16 18.43 15.12 8.52
C SER A 16 17.74 13.76 8.48
N ALA A 17 16.46 13.71 8.09
CA ALA A 17 15.73 12.48 7.88
C ALA A 17 15.85 11.98 6.41
N TYR A 18 15.64 10.70 6.21
CA TYR A 18 15.71 10.03 4.91
C TYR A 18 14.29 9.78 4.38
N PRO A 19 13.72 10.67 3.56
CA PRO A 19 12.38 10.49 3.04
C PRO A 19 12.31 9.32 2.05
N VAL A 20 11.23 8.55 2.12
CA VAL A 20 10.82 7.56 1.13
C VAL A 20 9.35 7.77 0.82
N LEU A 21 8.99 7.72 -0.46
CA LEU A 21 7.58 7.77 -0.85
C LEU A 21 7.05 6.34 -1.04
N ILE A 22 5.82 6.10 -0.57
CA ILE A 22 5.13 4.82 -0.73
C ILE A 22 3.81 5.12 -1.42
N THR A 23 3.59 4.57 -2.63
CA THR A 23 2.33 4.79 -3.35
C THR A 23 1.15 4.19 -2.59
N PRO A 24 -0.06 4.76 -2.73
CA PRO A 24 -1.25 4.22 -2.09
C PRO A 24 -1.47 2.73 -2.41
N LEU A 25 -1.97 1.99 -1.42
CA LEU A 25 -2.47 0.64 -1.63
C LEU A 25 -3.61 0.63 -2.65
N GLU A 26 -3.65 -0.37 -3.53
CA GLU A 26 -4.78 -0.55 -4.46
C GLU A 26 -6.05 -0.94 -3.68
N ARG A 27 -7.16 -0.31 -4.04
CA ARG A 27 -8.49 -0.71 -3.56
C ARG A 27 -8.97 -1.95 -4.31
N ARG A 28 -9.73 -2.79 -3.61
CA ARG A 28 -10.27 -4.02 -4.17
C ARG A 28 -11.48 -3.75 -5.08
N CYS A 29 -11.25 -3.09 -6.22
CA CYS A 29 -12.31 -2.72 -7.18
C CYS A 29 -12.38 -3.71 -8.34
N PHE A 30 -12.82 -4.94 -8.09
CA PHE A 30 -13.07 -5.92 -9.14
C PHE A 30 -14.32 -5.58 -9.93
N MET A 31 -14.24 -5.68 -11.26
CA MET A 31 -15.37 -5.57 -12.20
C MET A 31 -16.08 -6.92 -12.38
N ASP A 32 -15.31 -8.01 -12.29
CA ASP A 32 -15.76 -9.40 -12.29
C ASP A 32 -14.75 -10.28 -11.53
N GLU A 33 -14.91 -11.61 -11.55
CA GLU A 33 -14.06 -12.54 -10.78
C GLU A 33 -12.56 -12.43 -11.08
N LYS A 34 -12.18 -11.94 -12.27
CA LYS A 34 -10.79 -11.93 -12.76
C LYS A 34 -10.27 -10.51 -13.08
N HIS A 35 -11.15 -9.57 -13.36
CA HIS A 35 -10.74 -8.25 -13.85
C HIS A 35 -10.82 -7.21 -12.75
N LEU A 36 -9.65 -6.76 -12.32
CA LEU A 36 -9.51 -5.62 -11.42
C LEU A 36 -9.60 -4.33 -12.24
N GLY A 37 -10.54 -3.48 -11.90
CA GLY A 37 -10.75 -2.18 -12.54
C GLY A 37 -9.58 -1.20 -12.39
N ILE A 38 -9.74 0.00 -12.89
CA ILE A 38 -8.79 1.11 -12.68
C ILE A 38 -8.94 1.57 -11.23
N GLY A 39 -7.84 1.66 -10.50
CA GLY A 39 -7.85 2.11 -9.11
C GLY A 39 -8.22 3.59 -8.98
N ALA A 40 -8.97 3.90 -7.92
CA ALA A 40 -9.44 5.26 -7.63
C ALA A 40 -8.28 6.27 -7.38
N HIS A 41 -7.06 5.79 -7.19
CA HIS A 41 -5.90 6.62 -6.85
C HIS A 41 -4.87 6.71 -7.96
N SER A 42 -5.18 6.26 -9.19
CA SER A 42 -4.22 6.22 -10.31
C SER A 42 -3.50 7.55 -10.57
N ASP A 43 -4.22 8.67 -10.52
CA ASP A 43 -3.66 10.00 -10.77
C ASP A 43 -2.71 10.44 -9.64
N TYR A 44 -3.06 10.11 -8.39
CA TYR A 44 -2.19 10.36 -7.23
C TYR A 44 -0.93 9.50 -7.28
N VAL A 45 -1.04 8.25 -7.74
CA VAL A 45 0.10 7.35 -7.95
C VAL A 45 1.05 7.92 -8.99
N ALA A 46 0.53 8.37 -10.14
CA ALA A 46 1.33 8.99 -11.19
C ALA A 46 2.04 10.25 -10.68
N ALA A 47 1.31 11.14 -9.99
CA ALA A 47 1.86 12.35 -9.40
C ALA A 47 2.96 12.06 -8.36
N MET A 48 2.78 11.04 -7.53
CA MET A 48 3.78 10.64 -6.53
C MET A 48 5.04 10.09 -7.18
N LYS A 49 4.93 9.25 -8.21
CA LYS A 49 6.07 8.74 -8.97
C LYS A 49 6.87 9.88 -9.63
N GLN A 50 6.18 10.82 -10.25
CA GLN A 50 6.80 12.00 -10.84
C GLN A 50 7.51 12.87 -9.80
N THR A 51 6.89 13.04 -8.62
CA THR A 51 7.51 13.80 -7.52
C THR A 51 8.75 13.11 -6.98
N ALA A 52 8.71 11.78 -6.83
CA ALA A 52 9.86 10.99 -6.38
C ALA A 52 11.05 11.14 -7.34
N GLU A 53 10.80 10.98 -8.62
CA GLU A 53 11.82 11.13 -9.68
C GLU A 53 12.41 12.54 -9.69
N LYS A 54 11.56 13.57 -9.75
CA LYS A 54 11.97 14.99 -9.78
C LYS A 54 12.84 15.37 -8.59
N ASN A 55 12.55 14.84 -7.42
CA ASN A 55 13.23 15.17 -6.17
C ASN A 55 14.30 14.16 -5.76
N ASN A 56 14.60 13.17 -6.60
CA ASN A 56 15.53 12.08 -6.30
C ASN A 56 15.26 11.45 -4.92
N VAL A 57 14.01 11.04 -4.70
CA VAL A 57 13.54 10.37 -3.47
C VAL A 57 13.21 8.93 -3.81
N PRO A 58 13.68 7.95 -3.03
CA PRO A 58 13.31 6.56 -3.19
C PRO A 58 11.79 6.37 -3.11
N LEU A 59 11.27 5.39 -3.87
CA LEU A 59 9.84 5.10 -3.91
C LEU A 59 9.58 3.60 -3.84
N VAL A 60 8.66 3.20 -2.97
CA VAL A 60 8.05 1.87 -2.96
C VAL A 60 6.74 1.93 -3.74
N ASP A 61 6.66 1.22 -4.85
CA ASP A 61 5.44 1.16 -5.68
C ASP A 61 4.44 0.13 -5.14
N LEU A 62 3.90 0.41 -3.94
CA LEU A 62 2.92 -0.45 -3.29
C LEU A 62 1.65 -0.61 -4.15
N TYR A 63 1.26 0.40 -4.92
CA TYR A 63 0.13 0.33 -5.84
C TYR A 63 0.28 -0.81 -6.84
N SER A 64 1.39 -0.85 -7.56
CA SER A 64 1.64 -1.90 -8.55
C SER A 64 1.80 -3.28 -7.90
N MET A 65 2.50 -3.35 -6.76
CA MET A 65 2.72 -4.60 -6.03
C MET A 65 1.40 -5.17 -5.49
N SER A 66 0.59 -4.37 -4.82
CA SER A 66 -0.70 -4.82 -4.28
C SER A 66 -1.70 -5.18 -5.39
N ARG A 67 -1.67 -4.45 -6.51
CA ARG A 67 -2.48 -4.76 -7.68
C ARG A 67 -2.15 -6.14 -8.27
N MET A 68 -0.86 -6.51 -8.30
CA MET A 68 -0.45 -7.85 -8.72
C MET A 68 -0.96 -8.93 -7.77
N GLU A 69 -0.83 -8.71 -6.46
CA GLU A 69 -1.34 -9.67 -5.45
C GLU A 69 -2.87 -9.82 -5.54
N LEU A 70 -3.60 -8.73 -5.71
CA LEU A 70 -5.06 -8.78 -5.89
C LEU A 70 -5.45 -9.58 -7.14
N LYS A 71 -4.78 -9.34 -8.28
CA LYS A 71 -5.03 -10.10 -9.52
C LYS A 71 -4.73 -11.58 -9.35
N LYS A 72 -3.64 -11.93 -8.66
CA LYS A 72 -3.25 -13.31 -8.38
C LYS A 72 -4.26 -14.03 -7.49
N ALA A 73 -4.74 -13.35 -6.44
CA ALA A 73 -5.73 -13.92 -5.52
C ALA A 73 -7.14 -14.02 -6.15
N GLY A 74 -7.49 -13.09 -7.02
CA GLY A 74 -8.82 -12.96 -7.60
C GLY A 74 -9.84 -12.35 -6.63
N GLU A 75 -11.04 -12.09 -7.14
CA GLU A 75 -12.12 -11.42 -6.41
C GLU A 75 -12.47 -12.14 -5.11
N LYS A 76 -12.73 -13.44 -5.16
CA LYS A 76 -13.21 -14.22 -4.01
C LYS A 76 -12.16 -14.33 -2.90
N ASN A 77 -10.91 -14.71 -3.25
CA ASN A 77 -9.90 -15.00 -2.25
C ASN A 77 -9.33 -13.72 -1.61
N SER A 78 -9.32 -12.60 -2.33
CA SER A 78 -8.82 -11.32 -1.81
C SER A 78 -9.74 -10.68 -0.77
N ARG A 79 -11.01 -11.12 -0.65
CA ARG A 79 -11.95 -10.61 0.38
C ARG A 79 -11.39 -10.74 1.79
N ARG A 80 -10.66 -11.81 2.10
CA ARG A 80 -10.05 -12.04 3.41
C ARG A 80 -9.06 -10.97 3.87
N TRP A 81 -8.53 -10.20 2.95
CA TRP A 81 -7.60 -9.11 3.25
C TRP A 81 -8.28 -7.80 3.58
N TYR A 82 -9.56 -7.65 3.23
CA TYR A 82 -10.36 -6.44 3.41
C TYR A 82 -11.50 -6.66 4.41
N MET A 83 -12.16 -5.60 4.82
CA MET A 83 -13.22 -5.65 5.84
C MET A 83 -14.51 -6.28 5.29
N PHE A 84 -14.41 -7.56 4.90
CA PHE A 84 -15.53 -8.42 4.53
C PHE A 84 -15.81 -9.40 5.66
N PHE A 85 -16.94 -9.25 6.33
CA PHE A 85 -17.37 -10.15 7.41
C PHE A 85 -18.88 -10.14 7.58
N PRO A 86 -19.47 -11.25 8.09
CA PRO A 86 -20.89 -11.32 8.37
C PRO A 86 -21.29 -10.48 9.59
N GLU A 87 -22.59 -10.28 9.74
CA GLU A 87 -23.18 -9.69 10.93
C GLU A 87 -22.79 -10.48 12.19
N GLY A 88 -22.46 -9.78 13.28
CA GLY A 88 -22.13 -10.36 14.58
C GLY A 88 -20.72 -10.91 14.74
N GLU A 89 -19.84 -10.83 13.72
CA GLU A 89 -18.45 -11.30 13.84
C GLU A 89 -17.64 -10.47 14.85
N TYR A 90 -17.89 -9.17 14.92
CA TYR A 90 -17.18 -8.25 15.82
C TYR A 90 -18.13 -7.53 16.77
N LYS A 91 -17.87 -7.61 18.08
CA LYS A 91 -18.68 -6.95 19.11
C LYS A 91 -18.83 -5.44 18.90
N ASN A 92 -17.75 -4.77 18.49
CA ASN A 92 -17.71 -3.32 18.29
C ASN A 92 -18.12 -2.89 16.87
N HIS A 93 -18.40 -3.84 16.00
CA HIS A 93 -18.90 -3.65 14.65
C HIS A 93 -19.88 -4.77 14.33
N PRO A 94 -21.09 -4.72 14.93
CA PRO A 94 -22.04 -5.83 14.86
C PRO A 94 -22.63 -6.06 13.48
N GLU A 95 -22.61 -5.04 12.60
CA GLU A 95 -23.20 -5.09 11.28
C GLU A 95 -22.31 -5.83 10.28
N LYS A 96 -22.92 -6.44 9.25
CA LYS A 96 -22.21 -6.97 8.10
C LYS A 96 -21.34 -5.88 7.44
N SER A 97 -20.14 -6.22 6.99
CA SER A 97 -19.27 -5.34 6.19
C SER A 97 -18.90 -5.95 4.85
N GLU A 98 -18.87 -5.12 3.81
CA GLU A 98 -18.38 -5.43 2.46
C GLU A 98 -17.48 -4.28 1.96
N ASP A 99 -16.44 -3.97 2.72
CA ASP A 99 -15.56 -2.83 2.47
C ASP A 99 -14.34 -3.24 1.65
N ASN A 100 -14.18 -2.63 0.51
CA ASN A 100 -13.10 -2.87 -0.45
C ASN A 100 -11.85 -1.99 -0.22
N THR A 101 -11.80 -1.24 0.89
CA THR A 101 -10.77 -0.24 1.16
C THR A 101 -9.97 -0.53 2.43
N HIS A 102 -10.66 -0.77 3.53
CA HIS A 102 -10.02 -0.99 4.82
C HIS A 102 -9.60 -2.45 5.00
N LEU A 103 -8.45 -2.64 5.65
CA LEU A 103 -7.82 -3.96 5.78
C LEU A 103 -8.23 -4.67 7.08
N ARG A 104 -8.36 -5.99 6.98
CA ARG A 104 -8.28 -6.90 8.11
C ARG A 104 -6.81 -7.15 8.46
N TYR A 105 -6.56 -7.78 9.60
CA TYR A 105 -5.22 -8.12 10.07
C TYR A 105 -4.37 -8.85 9.01
N ASP A 106 -4.92 -9.90 8.40
CA ASP A 106 -4.21 -10.69 7.37
C ASP A 106 -3.82 -9.82 6.16
N GLY A 107 -4.72 -8.92 5.76
CA GLY A 107 -4.43 -7.97 4.69
C GLY A 107 -3.34 -6.97 5.07
N ALA A 108 -3.41 -6.43 6.29
CA ALA A 108 -2.40 -5.52 6.79
C ALA A 108 -1.01 -6.16 6.82
N VAL A 109 -0.90 -7.40 7.33
CA VAL A 109 0.36 -8.16 7.33
C VAL A 109 0.86 -8.43 5.92
N ASN A 110 -0.04 -8.90 5.02
CA ASN A 110 0.32 -9.19 3.63
C ASN A 110 0.87 -7.95 2.91
N PHE A 111 0.19 -6.82 3.00
CA PHE A 111 0.63 -5.60 2.31
C PHE A 111 1.81 -4.90 2.99
N ALA A 112 1.96 -5.03 4.31
CA ALA A 112 3.16 -4.58 5.01
C ALA A 112 4.41 -5.34 4.53
N SER A 113 4.27 -6.65 4.22
CA SER A 113 5.38 -7.44 3.66
C SER A 113 5.86 -6.91 2.31
N LEU A 114 4.94 -6.39 1.48
CA LEU A 114 5.30 -5.76 0.21
C LEU A 114 6.09 -4.46 0.42
N ILE A 115 5.72 -3.67 1.43
CA ILE A 115 6.48 -2.46 1.79
C ILE A 115 7.88 -2.85 2.26
N ALA A 116 8.00 -3.83 3.16
CA ALA A 116 9.28 -4.33 3.63
C ALA A 116 10.15 -4.84 2.47
N LYS A 117 9.57 -5.57 1.51
CA LYS A 117 10.25 -5.99 0.28
C LYS A 117 10.75 -4.79 -0.51
N GLY A 118 9.91 -3.78 -0.75
CA GLY A 118 10.31 -2.57 -1.46
C GLY A 118 11.45 -1.80 -0.76
N LEU A 119 11.42 -1.70 0.57
CA LEU A 119 12.50 -1.08 1.34
C LEU A 119 13.82 -1.85 1.24
N ARG A 120 13.76 -3.20 1.23
CA ARG A 120 14.96 -4.03 0.99
C ARG A 120 15.53 -3.81 -0.41
N GLU A 121 14.68 -3.69 -1.42
CA GLU A 121 15.09 -3.45 -2.81
C GLU A 121 15.73 -2.07 -3.00
N ILE A 122 15.28 -1.05 -2.26
CA ILE A 122 15.93 0.28 -2.22
C ILE A 122 17.33 0.16 -1.60
N GLY A 123 17.51 -0.66 -0.58
CA GLY A 123 18.80 -0.89 0.06
C GLY A 123 19.24 0.19 1.04
N GLY A 124 20.51 0.17 1.45
CA GLY A 124 21.11 1.11 2.37
C GLY A 124 20.32 1.25 3.68
N ILE A 125 20.23 2.46 4.20
CA ILE A 125 19.55 2.74 5.48
C ILE A 125 18.09 2.25 5.52
N TYR A 126 17.40 2.17 4.38
CA TYR A 126 16.01 1.72 4.35
C TYR A 126 15.90 0.21 4.59
N ALA A 127 16.87 -0.58 4.12
CA ALA A 127 16.95 -2.02 4.38
C ALA A 127 17.43 -2.30 5.81
N GLU A 128 18.36 -1.51 6.33
CA GLU A 128 18.91 -1.63 7.68
C GLU A 128 17.88 -1.41 8.79
N LEU A 129 16.80 -0.67 8.51
CA LEU A 129 15.68 -0.48 9.44
C LEU A 129 14.81 -1.73 9.64
N LEU A 130 14.95 -2.73 8.77
CA LEU A 130 14.16 -3.95 8.81
C LEU A 130 14.86 -4.99 9.70
N LEU A 131 14.08 -5.58 10.61
CA LEU A 131 14.57 -6.69 11.42
C LEU A 131 14.80 -7.92 10.54
N ASP A 132 15.92 -8.63 10.74
CA ASP A 132 16.28 -9.84 9.99
C ASP A 132 15.28 -10.98 10.19
N ASP A 133 14.57 -10.98 11.32
CA ASP A 133 13.65 -12.04 11.74
C ASP A 133 12.22 -11.89 11.20
N LEU A 134 11.91 -10.85 10.44
CA LEU A 134 10.66 -10.77 9.70
C LEU A 134 10.71 -11.74 8.50
N LYS A 135 10.69 -13.03 8.79
CA LYS A 135 10.31 -14.07 7.83
C LYS A 135 8.80 -13.91 7.56
N LEU A 136 8.49 -13.03 6.64
CA LEU A 136 7.15 -12.86 6.09
C LEU A 136 6.94 -13.85 4.94
#